data_7395e1c0b41e3211ef0534b43687eb9b
#
_entry.id   7395e1c0b41e3211ef0534b43687eb9b
#
_cell.length_a   1.000
_cell.length_b   1.000
_cell.length_c   1.000
_cell.angle_alpha   90.00
_cell.angle_beta   90.00
_cell.angle_gamma   90.00
#
_symmetry.space_group_name_H-M   'P 1'
#
loop_
_entity.id
_entity.type
_entity.pdbx_description
1 polymer ?
#
loop_
_entity_poly.entity_id
_entity_poly.type
_entity_poly.pdbx_seq_one_letter_code
_entity_poly.pdbx_strand_id
1 'polypeptide(L)'
;ILRVLLMNGVRANINAQLDKDTVDILALEFGREVTLKTKVAAEEKFLTDIDDVEDREEDLTPRAPIIAMLGHVDHGKTSLLDHIRKTDVAAKEAGGITQHISSYKITTKDGKDLVFIDLPGHEAFTAMRGRGAQTTDVVILVIAAEEGVKPQTEESINHAKAAEVPVIVALNKCDKPEANPQRVKQ
;
A
#
# COMPACT_ATOMS: atom_id res chain seq x y z
N ILE A 1 -25.26 -22.48 -29.99
CA ILE A 1 -24.58 -21.29 -29.37
C ILE A 1 -23.84 -20.51 -30.47
N LEU A 2 -22.79 -21.05 -31.13
CA LEU A 2 -21.98 -20.31 -32.12
C LEU A 2 -22.82 -19.71 -33.28
N ARG A 3 -23.86 -20.41 -33.74
CA ARG A 3 -24.76 -19.89 -34.78
C ARG A 3 -25.57 -18.67 -34.30
N VAL A 4 -26.05 -18.69 -33.06
CA VAL A 4 -26.79 -17.58 -32.45
C VAL A 4 -25.88 -16.37 -32.22
N LEU A 5 -24.67 -16.59 -31.75
CA LEU A 5 -23.64 -15.54 -31.63
C LEU A 5 -23.35 -14.87 -32.97
N LEU A 6 -23.20 -15.66 -34.03
CA LEU A 6 -22.95 -15.15 -35.38
C LEU A 6 -24.11 -14.33 -35.91
N MET A 7 -25.38 -14.74 -35.64
CA MET A 7 -26.56 -14.00 -36.03
C MET A 7 -26.71 -12.67 -35.32
N ASN A 8 -26.18 -12.58 -34.07
CA ASN A 8 -26.11 -11.36 -33.28
C ASN A 8 -24.81 -10.56 -33.51
N GLY A 9 -24.06 -10.87 -34.57
CA GLY A 9 -22.86 -10.13 -34.96
C GLY A 9 -21.60 -10.43 -34.15
N VAL A 10 -21.67 -11.38 -33.22
CA VAL A 10 -20.52 -11.79 -32.38
C VAL A 10 -19.78 -12.94 -33.03
N ARG A 11 -18.55 -12.71 -33.46
CA ARG A 11 -17.65 -13.75 -33.99
C ARG A 11 -16.87 -14.40 -32.84
N ALA A 12 -17.32 -15.57 -32.43
CA ALA A 12 -16.67 -16.34 -31.36
C ALA A 12 -16.30 -17.74 -31.83
N ASN A 13 -15.23 -18.27 -31.28
CA ASN A 13 -14.84 -19.68 -31.40
C ASN A 13 -15.23 -20.44 -30.14
N ILE A 14 -14.99 -21.76 -30.11
CA ILE A 14 -15.37 -22.63 -28.98
C ILE A 14 -14.65 -22.28 -27.67
N ASN A 15 -13.52 -21.58 -27.76
CA ASN A 15 -12.69 -21.17 -26.61
C ASN A 15 -12.80 -19.64 -26.34
N ALA A 16 -13.70 -18.93 -27.03
CA ALA A 16 -13.85 -17.50 -26.84
C ALA A 16 -14.45 -17.19 -25.46
N GLN A 17 -13.88 -16.20 -24.79
CA GLN A 17 -14.48 -15.62 -23.59
C GLN A 17 -15.64 -14.72 -24.03
N LEU A 18 -16.79 -14.90 -23.39
CA LEU A 18 -17.98 -14.10 -23.63
C LEU A 18 -18.14 -13.10 -22.49
N ASP A 19 -18.52 -11.88 -22.83
CA ASP A 19 -18.90 -10.87 -21.86
C ASP A 19 -20.30 -11.14 -21.30
N LYS A 20 -20.65 -10.45 -20.23
CA LYS A 20 -21.94 -10.62 -19.54
C LYS A 20 -23.12 -10.37 -20.47
N ASP A 21 -23.04 -9.30 -21.27
CA ASP A 21 -24.13 -8.88 -22.16
C ASP A 21 -24.39 -9.95 -23.24
N THR A 22 -23.33 -10.55 -23.78
CA THR A 22 -23.44 -11.65 -24.74
C THR A 22 -24.04 -12.91 -24.11
N VAL A 23 -23.71 -13.20 -22.85
CA VAL A 23 -24.31 -14.34 -22.13
C VAL A 23 -25.79 -14.09 -21.85
N ASP A 24 -26.20 -12.87 -21.50
CA ASP A 24 -27.60 -12.51 -21.26
C ASP A 24 -28.44 -12.61 -22.54
N ILE A 25 -27.89 -12.19 -23.69
CA ILE A 25 -28.55 -12.37 -25.02
C ILE A 25 -28.76 -13.86 -25.33
N LEU A 26 -27.73 -14.70 -25.08
CA LEU A 26 -27.84 -16.14 -25.27
C LEU A 26 -28.88 -16.76 -24.34
N ALA A 27 -28.94 -16.31 -23.09
CA ALA A 27 -29.92 -16.79 -22.11
C ALA A 27 -31.36 -16.53 -22.57
N LEU A 28 -31.64 -15.34 -23.06
CA LEU A 28 -32.91 -14.95 -23.62
C LEU A 28 -33.30 -15.80 -24.84
N GLU A 29 -32.37 -15.99 -25.79
CA GLU A 29 -32.61 -16.74 -27.02
C GLU A 29 -32.90 -18.24 -26.77
N PHE A 30 -32.25 -18.81 -25.76
CA PHE A 30 -32.47 -20.19 -25.36
C PHE A 30 -33.55 -20.37 -24.28
N GLY A 31 -34.20 -19.28 -23.85
CA GLY A 31 -35.22 -19.31 -22.79
C GLY A 31 -34.76 -19.92 -21.50
N ARG A 32 -33.48 -19.68 -21.12
CA ARG A 32 -32.88 -20.20 -19.90
C ARG A 32 -32.42 -19.05 -19.01
N GLU A 33 -32.66 -19.19 -17.72
CA GLU A 33 -32.12 -18.30 -16.71
C GLU A 33 -30.66 -18.69 -16.44
N VAL A 34 -29.74 -17.74 -16.57
CA VAL A 34 -28.29 -17.95 -16.35
C VAL A 34 -27.85 -17.09 -15.19
N THR A 35 -27.35 -17.73 -14.15
CA THR A 35 -26.70 -17.04 -13.01
C THR A 35 -25.20 -17.06 -13.21
N LEU A 36 -24.61 -15.88 -13.41
CA LEU A 36 -23.16 -15.73 -13.47
C LEU A 36 -22.59 -15.85 -12.06
N LYS A 37 -21.84 -16.91 -11.81
CA LYS A 37 -21.03 -17.03 -10.60
C LYS A 37 -19.65 -16.46 -10.91
N THR A 38 -19.39 -15.24 -10.45
CA THR A 38 -18.02 -14.71 -10.42
C THR A 38 -17.21 -15.57 -9.45
N LYS A 39 -16.11 -16.12 -9.92
CA LYS A 39 -15.17 -16.81 -9.03
C LYS A 39 -14.50 -15.73 -8.20
N VAL A 40 -15.08 -15.43 -7.03
CA VAL A 40 -14.43 -14.58 -6.04
C VAL A 40 -13.07 -15.19 -5.77
N ALA A 41 -12.02 -14.40 -5.90
CA ALA A 41 -10.67 -14.88 -5.61
C ALA A 41 -10.66 -15.44 -4.19
N ALA A 42 -9.94 -16.55 -3.97
CA ALA A 42 -9.91 -17.20 -2.66
C ALA A 42 -9.48 -16.22 -1.55
N GLU A 43 -8.69 -15.20 -1.92
CA GLU A 43 -8.28 -14.10 -1.05
C GLU A 43 -9.46 -13.20 -0.63
N GLU A 44 -10.35 -12.81 -1.55
CA GLU A 44 -11.52 -11.97 -1.23
C GLU A 44 -12.51 -12.73 -0.33
N LYS A 45 -12.70 -14.01 -0.59
CA LYS A 45 -13.56 -14.83 0.26
C LYS A 45 -12.97 -15.01 1.66
N PHE A 46 -11.65 -15.20 1.75
CA PHE A 46 -10.94 -15.31 3.03
C PHE A 46 -11.00 -14.01 3.84
N LEU A 47 -10.89 -12.86 3.17
CA LEU A 47 -11.01 -11.54 3.81
C LEU A 47 -12.43 -11.29 4.32
N THR A 48 -13.47 -11.61 3.52
CA THR A 48 -14.87 -11.47 3.97
C THR A 48 -15.21 -12.43 5.11
N ASP A 49 -14.69 -13.66 5.09
CA ASP A 49 -14.93 -14.65 6.17
C ASP A 49 -14.24 -14.21 7.48
N ILE A 50 -13.17 -13.39 7.43
CA ILE A 50 -12.51 -12.81 8.62
C ILE A 50 -13.28 -11.58 9.14
N ASP A 51 -13.75 -10.71 8.24
CA ASP A 51 -14.47 -9.49 8.62
C ASP A 51 -15.86 -9.80 9.24
N ASP A 52 -16.45 -10.97 8.95
CA ASP A 52 -17.72 -11.43 9.51
C ASP A 52 -17.59 -12.02 10.94
N VAL A 53 -16.37 -12.15 11.47
CA VAL A 53 -16.17 -12.62 12.85
C VAL A 53 -16.25 -11.43 13.79
N GLU A 54 -17.32 -11.31 14.56
CA GLU A 54 -17.42 -10.34 15.66
C GLU A 54 -16.38 -10.68 16.74
N ASP A 55 -15.36 -9.84 16.85
CA ASP A 55 -14.38 -9.93 17.93
C ASP A 55 -15.04 -9.59 19.26
N ARG A 56 -14.91 -10.48 20.26
CA ARG A 56 -15.36 -10.17 21.62
C ARG A 56 -14.32 -9.27 22.28
N GLU A 57 -14.77 -8.23 22.98
CA GLU A 57 -13.87 -7.31 23.69
C GLU A 57 -12.90 -8.03 24.64
N GLU A 58 -13.33 -9.18 25.19
CA GLU A 58 -12.55 -10.02 26.11
C GLU A 58 -11.35 -10.71 25.44
N ASP A 59 -11.42 -10.93 24.11
CA ASP A 59 -10.39 -11.59 23.31
C ASP A 59 -9.39 -10.61 22.71
N LEU A 60 -9.64 -9.29 22.81
CA LEU A 60 -8.77 -8.26 22.27
C LEU A 60 -7.50 -8.09 23.12
N THR A 61 -6.35 -8.30 22.47
CA THR A 61 -5.05 -8.03 23.08
C THR A 61 -4.39 -6.81 22.46
N PRO A 62 -3.80 -5.88 23.25
CA PRO A 62 -3.12 -4.71 22.70
C PRO A 62 -1.93 -5.15 21.85
N ARG A 63 -1.86 -4.70 20.60
CA ARG A 63 -0.71 -4.92 19.72
C ARG A 63 0.22 -3.70 19.71
N ALA A 64 1.46 -3.94 19.31
CA ALA A 64 2.39 -2.85 19.05
C ALA A 64 1.88 -1.99 17.87
N PRO A 65 1.88 -0.64 18.00
CA PRO A 65 1.51 0.23 16.89
C PRO A 65 2.48 0.08 15.71
N ILE A 66 1.91 0.13 14.52
CA ILE A 66 2.62 -0.03 13.26
C ILE A 66 2.83 1.35 12.64
N ILE A 67 4.07 1.66 12.31
CA ILE A 67 4.50 2.96 11.80
C ILE A 67 5.10 2.78 10.40
N ALA A 68 4.53 3.40 9.38
CA ALA A 68 5.10 3.40 8.04
C ALA A 68 6.06 4.57 7.82
N MET A 69 7.19 4.30 7.17
CA MET A 69 8.15 5.32 6.74
C MET A 69 7.89 5.66 5.26
N LEU A 70 7.40 6.86 4.99
CA LEU A 70 7.13 7.35 3.65
C LEU A 70 8.00 8.56 3.28
N GLY A 71 8.10 8.87 2.01
CA GLY A 71 8.84 10.03 1.50
C GLY A 71 9.65 9.70 0.24
N HIS A 72 10.26 10.73 -0.34
CA HIS A 72 11.04 10.62 -1.57
C HIS A 72 12.29 9.73 -1.43
N VAL A 73 12.83 9.26 -2.56
CA VAL A 73 14.15 8.60 -2.63
C VAL A 73 15.20 9.55 -2.05
N ASP A 74 16.22 9.03 -1.42
CA ASP A 74 17.36 9.77 -0.83
C ASP A 74 17.02 10.82 0.24
N HIS A 75 15.77 10.93 0.69
CA HIS A 75 15.41 11.78 1.83
C HIS A 75 15.86 11.21 3.18
N GLY A 76 16.45 9.99 3.19
CA GLY A 76 17.08 9.39 4.36
C GLY A 76 16.15 8.59 5.26
N LYS A 77 15.07 8.00 4.70
CA LYS A 77 14.14 7.10 5.43
C LYS A 77 14.88 5.95 6.12
N THR A 78 15.59 5.15 5.33
CA THR A 78 16.32 3.98 5.82
C THR A 78 17.45 4.37 6.76
N SER A 79 18.16 5.47 6.49
CA SER A 79 19.22 5.98 7.38
C SER A 79 18.66 6.44 8.74
N LEU A 80 17.50 7.09 8.75
CA LEU A 80 16.82 7.48 9.99
C LEU A 80 16.40 6.24 10.78
N LEU A 81 15.86 5.23 10.10
CA LEU A 81 15.46 3.98 10.71
C LEU A 81 16.66 3.19 11.26
N ASP A 82 17.78 3.16 10.52
CA ASP A 82 19.02 2.55 10.96
C ASP A 82 19.59 3.23 12.24
N HIS A 83 19.49 4.54 12.30
CA HIS A 83 19.88 5.27 13.50
C HIS A 83 19.02 4.90 14.72
N ILE A 84 17.72 4.80 14.54
CA ILE A 84 16.79 4.37 15.60
C ILE A 84 17.10 2.94 16.05
N ARG A 85 17.43 2.05 15.12
CA ARG A 85 17.73 0.63 15.37
C ARG A 85 19.16 0.37 15.83
N LYS A 86 20.09 1.32 15.65
CA LYS A 86 21.53 1.15 15.79
C LYS A 86 22.09 0.07 14.86
N THR A 87 21.70 0.11 13.59
CA THR A 87 22.11 -0.83 12.53
C THR A 87 22.56 -0.08 11.28
N ASP A 88 23.15 -0.78 10.33
CA ASP A 88 23.67 -0.28 9.05
C ASP A 88 23.05 -1.08 7.88
N VAL A 89 21.74 -1.08 7.74
CA VAL A 89 21.07 -1.80 6.66
C VAL A 89 21.15 -1.03 5.34
N ALA A 90 21.01 0.28 5.36
CA ALA A 90 21.10 1.13 4.18
C ALA A 90 22.42 0.93 3.41
N ALA A 91 23.54 0.73 4.13
CA ALA A 91 24.85 0.49 3.52
C ALA A 91 24.97 -0.89 2.86
N LYS A 92 24.09 -1.83 3.17
CA LYS A 92 24.12 -3.22 2.68
C LYS A 92 23.14 -3.49 1.55
N GLU A 93 22.18 -2.59 1.30
CA GLU A 93 21.23 -2.72 0.21
C GLU A 93 21.88 -2.45 -1.15
N ALA A 94 21.51 -3.25 -2.15
CA ALA A 94 22.01 -3.09 -3.52
C ALA A 94 21.61 -1.72 -4.08
N GLY A 95 22.57 -0.89 -4.42
CA GLY A 95 22.36 0.47 -4.91
C GLY A 95 22.04 1.50 -3.81
N GLY A 96 22.11 1.13 -2.52
CA GLY A 96 21.85 2.04 -1.39
C GLY A 96 20.40 2.49 -1.24
N ILE A 97 19.46 1.80 -1.89
CA ILE A 97 18.02 2.13 -1.88
C ILE A 97 17.19 0.94 -1.40
N THR A 98 16.16 1.21 -0.63
CA THR A 98 15.18 0.19 -0.20
C THR A 98 14.31 -0.24 -1.39
N GLN A 99 14.35 -1.53 -1.72
CA GLN A 99 13.60 -2.11 -2.84
C GLN A 99 12.49 -3.06 -2.38
N HIS A 100 12.55 -3.56 -1.16
CA HIS A 100 11.59 -4.49 -0.58
C HIS A 100 10.92 -3.88 0.64
N ILE A 101 9.68 -4.30 0.91
CA ILE A 101 9.03 -3.94 2.17
C ILE A 101 9.72 -4.70 3.29
N SER A 102 10.22 -3.98 4.27
CA SER A 102 10.86 -4.56 5.45
C SER A 102 10.14 -4.10 6.71
N SER A 103 9.90 -5.00 7.64
CA SER A 103 9.29 -4.69 8.93
C SER A 103 10.25 -4.95 10.07
N TYR A 104 10.26 -4.07 11.06
CA TYR A 104 11.19 -4.12 12.18
C TYR A 104 10.47 -3.79 13.48
N LYS A 105 10.64 -4.65 14.47
CA LYS A 105 10.16 -4.40 15.83
C LYS A 105 11.27 -3.72 16.65
N ILE A 106 10.93 -2.63 17.32
CA ILE A 106 11.82 -1.86 18.18
C ILE A 106 11.16 -1.71 19.54
N THR A 107 11.88 -1.99 20.60
CA THR A 107 11.42 -1.74 21.97
C THR A 107 12.00 -0.41 22.45
N THR A 108 11.12 0.51 22.86
CA THR A 108 11.50 1.81 23.41
C THR A 108 12.19 1.66 24.77
N LYS A 109 12.83 2.74 25.26
CA LYS A 109 13.43 2.75 26.60
C LYS A 109 12.43 2.49 27.72
N ASP A 110 11.17 2.82 27.48
CA ASP A 110 10.05 2.61 28.42
C ASP A 110 9.44 1.21 28.30
N GLY A 111 10.06 0.30 27.54
CA GLY A 111 9.60 -1.08 27.39
C GLY A 111 8.40 -1.27 26.44
N LYS A 112 8.03 -0.23 25.69
CA LYS A 112 6.93 -0.32 24.70
C LYS A 112 7.46 -0.77 23.34
N ASP A 113 6.75 -1.69 22.74
CA ASP A 113 7.07 -2.20 21.40
C ASP A 113 6.45 -1.31 20.30
N LEU A 114 7.23 -1.01 19.27
CA LEU A 114 6.82 -0.33 18.05
C LEU A 114 7.23 -1.18 16.85
N VAL A 115 6.40 -1.23 15.81
CA VAL A 115 6.73 -1.89 14.55
C VAL A 115 6.89 -0.83 13.48
N PHE A 116 8.06 -0.79 12.85
CA PHE A 116 8.33 0.10 11.72
C PHE A 116 8.25 -0.70 10.42
N ILE A 117 7.62 -0.11 9.40
CA ILE A 117 7.62 -0.62 8.04
C ILE A 117 8.39 0.36 7.17
N ASP A 118 9.52 -0.10 6.60
CA ASP A 118 10.29 0.66 5.61
C ASP A 118 9.77 0.35 4.21
N LEU A 119 9.43 1.40 3.48
CA LEU A 119 8.80 1.33 2.17
C LEU A 119 9.69 1.98 1.12
N PRO A 120 9.79 1.37 -0.09
CA PRO A 120 10.55 1.94 -1.19
C PRO A 120 10.05 3.33 -1.59
N GLY A 121 10.97 4.28 -1.77
CA GLY A 121 10.67 5.66 -2.19
C GLY A 121 10.50 5.84 -3.71
N HIS A 122 10.88 4.85 -4.52
CA HIS A 122 10.90 4.98 -5.99
C HIS A 122 9.48 4.93 -6.59
N GLU A 123 9.25 5.67 -7.69
CA GLU A 123 7.94 5.75 -8.39
C GLU A 123 7.36 4.38 -8.76
N ALA A 124 8.21 3.44 -9.19
CA ALA A 124 7.79 2.10 -9.56
C ALA A 124 7.04 1.33 -8.44
N PHE A 125 7.11 1.78 -7.19
CA PHE A 125 6.56 1.08 -6.03
C PHE A 125 5.35 1.77 -5.39
N THR A 126 4.58 2.54 -6.15
CA THR A 126 3.36 3.24 -5.69
C THR A 126 2.36 2.31 -4.99
N ALA A 127 2.10 1.12 -5.56
CA ALA A 127 1.19 0.15 -4.96
C ALA A 127 1.66 -0.36 -3.58
N MET A 128 2.98 -0.45 -3.35
CA MET A 128 3.55 -0.84 -2.06
C MET A 128 3.35 0.25 -1.01
N ARG A 129 3.48 1.54 -1.39
CA ARG A 129 3.20 2.68 -0.49
C ARG A 129 1.74 2.76 -0.09
N GLY A 130 0.82 2.54 -1.04
CA GLY A 130 -0.61 2.49 -0.77
C GLY A 130 -0.98 1.39 0.24
N ARG A 131 -0.50 0.16 0.03
CA ARG A 131 -0.70 -0.96 0.96
C ARG A 131 -0.07 -0.71 2.33
N GLY A 132 1.15 -0.15 2.34
CA GLY A 132 1.83 0.20 3.58
C GLY A 132 1.03 1.18 4.41
N ALA A 133 0.48 2.25 3.81
CA ALA A 133 -0.35 3.22 4.51
C ALA A 133 -1.63 2.60 5.09
N GLN A 134 -2.30 1.71 4.35
CA GLN A 134 -3.54 1.05 4.79
C GLN A 134 -3.37 0.12 5.99
N THR A 135 -2.16 -0.40 6.20
CA THR A 135 -1.88 -1.37 7.28
C THR A 135 -1.24 -0.74 8.52
N THR A 136 -1.09 0.60 8.55
CA THR A 136 -0.37 1.31 9.61
C THR A 136 -1.28 2.18 10.46
N ASP A 137 -0.86 2.40 11.70
CA ASP A 137 -1.55 3.27 12.65
C ASP A 137 -1.06 4.73 12.54
N VAL A 138 0.20 4.93 12.12
CA VAL A 138 0.84 6.25 11.96
C VAL A 138 1.80 6.22 10.78
N VAL A 139 1.85 7.30 10.02
CA VAL A 139 2.84 7.50 8.95
C VAL A 139 3.89 8.52 9.40
N ILE A 140 5.17 8.22 9.25
CA ILE A 140 6.27 9.19 9.33
C ILE A 140 6.69 9.56 7.91
N LEU A 141 6.41 10.82 7.54
CA LEU A 141 6.79 11.39 6.26
C LEU A 141 8.14 12.07 6.38
N VAL A 142 9.17 11.47 5.77
CA VAL A 142 10.54 12.00 5.81
C VAL A 142 10.78 12.94 4.63
N ILE A 143 11.17 14.18 4.92
CA ILE A 143 11.46 15.22 3.91
C ILE A 143 12.85 15.77 4.16
N ALA A 144 13.71 15.78 3.14
CA ALA A 144 15.00 16.45 3.22
C ALA A 144 14.82 17.97 3.20
N ALA A 145 15.35 18.68 4.21
CA ALA A 145 15.20 20.13 4.36
C ALA A 145 15.90 20.94 3.27
N GLU A 146 16.87 20.34 2.57
CA GLU A 146 17.57 20.93 1.42
C GLU A 146 16.72 20.90 0.14
N GLU A 147 15.94 19.83 -0.08
CA GLU A 147 15.19 19.61 -1.31
C GLU A 147 13.73 20.01 -1.22
N GLY A 148 13.13 19.86 -0.05
CA GLY A 148 11.71 20.14 0.18
C GLY A 148 10.77 19.07 -0.34
N VAL A 149 9.53 19.45 -0.62
CA VAL A 149 8.47 18.57 -1.09
C VAL A 149 8.72 18.19 -2.55
N LYS A 150 8.67 16.90 -2.85
CA LYS A 150 8.83 16.30 -4.19
C LYS A 150 7.54 15.60 -4.61
N PRO A 151 7.34 15.29 -5.90
CA PRO A 151 6.12 14.60 -6.36
C PRO A 151 5.80 13.32 -5.59
N GLN A 152 6.79 12.50 -5.26
CA GLN A 152 6.62 11.28 -4.46
C GLN A 152 6.27 11.59 -2.99
N THR A 153 6.63 12.77 -2.49
CA THR A 153 6.21 13.24 -1.17
C THR A 153 4.72 13.58 -1.18
N GLU A 154 4.24 14.28 -2.21
CA GLU A 154 2.82 14.58 -2.40
C GLU A 154 1.99 13.31 -2.56
N GLU A 155 2.47 12.36 -3.36
CA GLU A 155 1.87 11.03 -3.51
C GLU A 155 1.74 10.32 -2.15
N SER A 156 2.81 10.34 -1.35
CA SER A 156 2.83 9.73 -0.01
C SER A 156 1.81 10.38 0.93
N ILE A 157 1.64 11.70 0.86
CA ILE A 157 0.61 12.44 1.61
C ILE A 157 -0.78 12.00 1.17
N ASN A 158 -1.00 11.87 -0.14
CA ASN A 158 -2.30 11.45 -0.67
C ASN A 158 -2.65 10.01 -0.25
N HIS A 159 -1.69 9.09 -0.23
CA HIS A 159 -1.90 7.74 0.28
C HIS A 159 -2.26 7.72 1.77
N ALA A 160 -1.54 8.51 2.59
CA ALA A 160 -1.84 8.60 4.02
C ALA A 160 -3.22 9.23 4.27
N LYS A 161 -3.60 10.26 3.51
CA LYS A 161 -4.94 10.87 3.58
C LYS A 161 -6.04 9.91 3.15
N ALA A 162 -5.84 9.16 2.08
CA ALA A 162 -6.81 8.17 1.59
C ALA A 162 -7.00 7.00 2.57
N ALA A 163 -5.97 6.68 3.35
CA ALA A 163 -6.00 5.67 4.40
C ALA A 163 -6.48 6.24 5.76
N GLU A 164 -6.77 7.55 5.85
CA GLU A 164 -7.17 8.25 7.09
C GLU A 164 -6.19 8.10 8.26
N VAL A 165 -4.89 7.91 7.94
CA VAL A 165 -3.84 7.67 8.92
C VAL A 165 -3.16 8.99 9.32
N PRO A 166 -2.93 9.25 10.62
CA PRO A 166 -2.21 10.44 11.07
C PRO A 166 -0.77 10.46 10.56
N VAL A 167 -0.32 11.67 10.15
CA VAL A 167 1.01 11.89 9.56
C VAL A 167 1.87 12.73 10.50
N ILE A 168 3.06 12.22 10.81
CA ILE A 168 4.14 12.96 11.49
C ILE A 168 5.18 13.32 10.45
N VAL A 169 5.50 14.61 10.31
CA VAL A 169 6.54 15.07 9.38
C VAL A 169 7.90 15.09 10.08
N ALA A 170 8.86 14.36 9.52
CA ALA A 170 10.26 14.37 9.95
C ALA A 170 11.11 15.15 8.93
N LEU A 171 11.54 16.36 9.30
CA LEU A 171 12.49 17.12 8.50
C LEU A 171 13.91 16.60 8.74
N ASN A 172 14.48 15.99 7.71
CA ASN A 172 15.80 15.39 7.74
C ASN A 172 16.84 16.27 7.04
N LYS A 173 18.12 15.96 7.22
CA LYS A 173 19.26 16.67 6.63
C LYS A 173 19.29 18.17 6.96
N CYS A 174 18.86 18.55 8.15
CA CYS A 174 18.85 19.94 8.60
C CYS A 174 20.28 20.53 8.85
N ASP A 175 21.27 19.66 8.87
CA ASP A 175 22.70 19.96 8.99
C ASP A 175 23.32 20.49 7.68
N LYS A 176 22.66 20.31 6.56
CA LYS A 176 23.15 20.74 5.25
C LYS A 176 23.09 22.27 5.10
N PRO A 177 24.07 22.91 4.40
CA PRO A 177 24.08 24.36 4.18
C PRO A 177 22.85 24.90 3.44
N GLU A 178 22.30 24.09 2.52
CA GLU A 178 21.13 24.42 1.70
C GLU A 178 19.79 24.13 2.42
N ALA A 179 19.84 23.61 3.65
CA ALA A 179 18.63 23.24 4.40
C ALA A 179 17.80 24.49 4.74
N ASN A 180 16.52 24.45 4.37
CA ASN A 180 15.55 25.50 4.70
C ASN A 180 14.27 24.92 5.30
N PRO A 181 14.26 24.57 6.59
CA PRO A 181 13.09 23.99 7.25
C PRO A 181 11.84 24.88 7.20
N GLN A 182 12.02 26.21 7.18
CA GLN A 182 10.89 27.14 7.15
C GLN A 182 10.15 27.10 5.79
N ARG A 183 10.90 26.99 4.69
CA ARG A 183 10.33 26.82 3.35
C ARG A 183 9.54 25.52 3.22
N VAL A 184 10.01 24.45 3.86
CA VAL A 184 9.36 23.13 3.78
C VAL A 184 8.06 23.09 4.58
N LYS A 185 7.92 23.95 5.60
CA LYS A 185 6.72 24.05 6.44
C LYS A 185 5.58 24.88 5.80
N GLN A 186 5.88 25.68 4.79
CA GLN A 186 4.91 26.48 4.03
C GLN A 186 4.19 25.65 2.96
#